data_14d990f1a5187eb13cb9042f61d9e7c5
#
_entry.id   14d990f1a5187eb13cb9042f61d9e7c5
#
_cell.length_a   1.000
_cell.length_b   1.000
_cell.length_c   1.000
_cell.angle_alpha   90.00
_cell.angle_beta   90.00
_cell.angle_gamma   90.00
#
_symmetry.space_group_name_H-M   'P 1'
#
loop_
_entity.id
_entity.type
_entity.pdbx_description
1 polymer ?
#
loop_
_entity_poly.entity_id
_entity_poly.type
_entity_poly.pdbx_seq_one_letter_code
_entity_poly.pdbx_strand_id
1 'polypeptide(L)'
;IIYKDDLKCTAADIYQVENGKLKKITTATVETSEGTTFNFSLKDRKGEFYIVGSDPKQAAIDEDNDSTSSKSGGSSSSGSSKREQLAEKSEKVKEQLGIDTSKGTPNKNGKDKYLTDPTPAGKPKPVEWNEKGNEVDKSKVGGYCTLSITCKTLLKPENRKVAISNGKGDMIPSNGVIYKTKKVKFYKNESVFDVLLRETRNNKIHMEYEMTPIYNSNYIEGIHNLYEFDGGELSGWMYSVNGWFPNYGCSRYRLKNGDTIKWLYTCDLGRDVGCEWMGGK
;
A
#
# COMPACT_ATOMS: atom_id res chain seq x y z
N ILE A 1 -23.66 8.75 13.81
CA ILE A 1 -22.95 7.53 13.37
C ILE A 1 -21.90 7.26 14.42
N ILE A 2 -22.01 6.14 15.12
CA ILE A 2 -21.00 5.71 16.10
C ILE A 2 -19.99 4.87 15.32
N TYR A 3 -18.79 5.38 15.16
CA TYR A 3 -17.67 4.63 14.61
C TYR A 3 -16.84 4.12 15.80
N LYS A 4 -16.68 2.81 15.94
CA LYS A 4 -15.83 2.20 16.97
C LYS A 4 -14.50 1.84 16.32
N ASP A 5 -13.57 2.77 16.30
CA ASP A 5 -12.15 2.50 16.07
C ASP A 5 -11.33 3.46 16.94
N ASP A 6 -10.20 2.99 17.47
CA ASP A 6 -9.27 3.82 18.25
C ASP A 6 -8.50 4.78 17.35
N LEU A 7 -9.21 5.73 16.74
CA LEU A 7 -8.58 6.86 16.10
C LEU A 7 -7.99 7.75 17.19
N LYS A 8 -6.68 7.69 17.38
CA LYS A 8 -5.94 8.57 18.32
C LYS A 8 -5.84 9.99 17.75
N CYS A 9 -6.96 10.60 17.49
CA CYS A 9 -7.03 11.98 17.01
C CYS A 9 -7.99 12.78 17.88
N THR A 10 -7.75 14.07 18.01
CA THR A 10 -8.59 14.99 18.80
C THR A 10 -9.65 15.70 17.96
N ALA A 11 -9.59 15.58 16.65
CA ALA A 11 -10.58 16.05 15.70
C ALA A 11 -10.62 15.12 14.46
N ALA A 12 -11.70 15.20 13.70
CA ALA A 12 -11.81 14.51 12.42
C ALA A 12 -12.49 15.39 11.38
N ASP A 13 -11.92 15.41 10.20
CA ASP A 13 -12.49 16.06 9.04
C ASP A 13 -13.43 15.13 8.29
N ILE A 14 -14.62 15.62 8.00
CA ILE A 14 -15.65 14.87 7.28
C ILE A 14 -15.72 15.39 5.85
N TYR A 15 -15.52 14.50 4.91
CA TYR A 15 -15.60 14.78 3.48
C TYR A 15 -16.75 14.03 2.83
N GLN A 16 -17.39 14.64 1.86
CA GLN A 16 -18.37 14.03 0.99
C GLN A 16 -17.83 13.92 -0.43
N VAL A 17 -18.16 12.86 -1.15
CA VAL A 17 -17.85 12.74 -2.58
C VAL A 17 -18.94 13.45 -3.38
N GLU A 18 -18.60 14.56 -4.01
CA GLU A 18 -19.43 15.28 -4.96
C GLU A 18 -18.76 15.29 -6.35
N ASN A 19 -19.40 14.72 -7.35
CA ASN A 19 -18.85 14.65 -8.72
C ASN A 19 -17.44 14.03 -8.80
N GLY A 20 -17.18 13.01 -8.00
CA GLY A 20 -15.88 12.32 -7.97
C GLY A 20 -14.75 13.09 -7.27
N LYS A 21 -15.07 14.19 -6.57
CA LYS A 21 -14.10 14.95 -5.78
C LYS A 21 -14.49 14.95 -4.31
N LEU A 22 -13.48 14.90 -3.44
CA LEU A 22 -13.68 15.07 -2.00
C LEU A 22 -13.95 16.55 -1.69
N LYS A 23 -15.04 16.81 -1.00
CA LYS A 23 -15.39 18.14 -0.50
C LYS A 23 -15.53 18.06 1.01
N LYS A 24 -14.72 18.85 1.73
CA LYS A 24 -14.81 18.93 3.18
C LYS A 24 -16.15 19.53 3.56
N ILE A 25 -16.89 18.84 4.43
CA ILE A 25 -18.20 19.29 4.93
C ILE A 25 -18.04 20.01 6.24
N THR A 26 -17.30 19.43 7.17
CA THR A 26 -17.12 19.93 8.53
C THR A 26 -15.94 19.26 9.22
N THR A 27 -15.50 19.84 10.33
CA THR A 27 -14.61 19.20 11.28
C THR A 27 -15.43 18.83 12.52
N ALA A 28 -15.36 17.58 12.95
CA ALA A 28 -16.01 17.11 14.16
C ALA A 28 -15.01 17.02 15.30
N THR A 29 -15.41 17.41 16.51
CA THR A 29 -14.63 17.18 17.73
C THR A 29 -14.84 15.77 18.23
N VAL A 30 -13.80 15.19 18.80
CA VAL A 30 -13.80 13.84 19.35
C VAL A 30 -14.05 13.92 20.86
N GLU A 31 -15.11 13.30 21.35
CA GLU A 31 -15.32 13.07 22.77
C GLU A 31 -14.91 11.64 23.11
N THR A 32 -13.91 11.51 24.01
CA THR A 32 -13.40 10.21 24.43
C THR A 32 -13.83 9.93 25.87
N SER A 33 -14.75 8.99 26.06
CA SER A 33 -14.87 8.29 27.35
C SER A 33 -14.96 6.77 27.24
N GLU A 34 -15.39 6.20 26.13
CA GLU A 34 -15.36 4.75 25.85
C GLU A 34 -15.45 4.46 24.33
N GLY A 35 -14.67 5.15 23.52
CA GLY A 35 -14.66 5.05 22.07
C GLY A 35 -14.79 6.41 21.40
N THR A 36 -14.25 6.52 20.22
CA THR A 36 -14.26 7.78 19.46
C THR A 36 -15.65 8.05 18.89
N THR A 37 -16.34 9.05 19.39
CA THR A 37 -17.64 9.47 18.88
C THR A 37 -17.51 10.77 18.11
N PHE A 38 -17.95 10.78 16.86
CA PHE A 38 -17.99 11.98 16.02
C PHE A 38 -19.43 12.46 15.89
N ASN A 39 -19.71 13.67 16.38
CA ASN A 39 -21.01 14.32 16.24
C ASN A 39 -20.97 15.35 15.13
N PHE A 40 -21.68 15.11 14.03
CA PHE A 40 -21.79 16.06 12.93
C PHE A 40 -23.17 15.99 12.27
N SER A 41 -23.57 17.11 11.68
CA SER A 41 -24.85 17.22 10.97
C SER A 41 -24.64 17.16 9.47
N LEU A 42 -25.34 16.26 8.79
CA LEU A 42 -25.36 16.17 7.35
C LEU A 42 -26.62 16.85 6.81
N LYS A 43 -26.46 17.71 5.80
CA LYS A 43 -27.61 18.31 5.08
C LYS A 43 -28.35 17.29 4.23
N ASP A 44 -27.60 16.35 3.62
CA ASP A 44 -28.16 15.25 2.84
C ASP A 44 -27.67 13.91 3.40
N ARG A 45 -28.61 12.96 3.58
CA ARG A 45 -28.31 11.63 4.14
C ARG A 45 -27.89 10.61 3.09
N LYS A 46 -27.63 11.02 1.85
CA LYS A 46 -27.24 10.14 0.74
C LYS A 46 -25.88 10.55 0.21
N GLY A 47 -24.98 9.57 0.06
CA GLY A 47 -23.66 9.80 -0.51
C GLY A 47 -22.59 8.97 0.16
N GLU A 48 -21.41 9.02 -0.39
CA GLU A 48 -20.19 8.40 0.13
C GLU A 48 -19.45 9.45 0.96
N PHE A 49 -19.09 9.08 2.19
CA PHE A 49 -18.45 9.97 3.16
C PHE A 49 -17.14 9.36 3.64
N TYR A 50 -16.14 10.20 3.81
CA TYR A 50 -14.85 9.84 4.40
C TYR A 50 -14.64 10.62 5.69
N ILE A 51 -14.16 9.93 6.72
CA ILE A 51 -13.79 10.51 8.01
C ILE A 51 -12.27 10.40 8.11
N VAL A 52 -11.59 11.54 8.17
CA VAL A 52 -10.13 11.63 8.25
C VAL A 52 -9.77 12.22 9.60
N GLY A 53 -9.07 11.46 10.44
CA GLY A 53 -8.57 11.97 11.71
C GLY A 53 -7.59 13.12 11.47
N SER A 54 -7.73 14.23 12.22
CA SER A 54 -6.83 15.35 12.15
C SER A 54 -6.29 15.67 13.56
N ASP A 55 -5.01 16.08 13.61
CA ASP A 55 -4.45 16.71 14.80
C ASP A 55 -4.67 18.23 14.69
N PRO A 56 -5.32 18.90 15.68
CA PRO A 56 -5.56 20.33 15.64
C PRO A 56 -4.28 21.17 15.48
N LYS A 57 -3.13 20.65 15.91
CA LYS A 57 -1.84 21.31 15.69
C LYS A 57 -1.40 21.25 14.23
N GLN A 58 -1.77 20.20 13.51
CA GLN A 58 -1.46 20.05 12.08
C GLN A 58 -2.41 20.92 11.23
N ALA A 59 -3.70 20.96 11.58
CA ALA A 59 -4.68 21.78 10.87
C ALA A 59 -4.37 23.31 10.95
N ALA A 60 -3.81 23.78 12.08
CA ALA A 60 -3.39 25.17 12.22
C ALA A 60 -2.18 25.55 11.36
N ILE A 61 -1.35 24.54 10.95
CA ILE A 61 -0.21 24.75 10.05
C ILE A 61 -0.69 24.81 8.59
N ASP A 62 -1.74 24.08 8.25
CA ASP A 62 -2.25 24.01 6.88
C ASP A 62 -3.14 25.21 6.50
N GLU A 63 -3.80 25.87 7.47
CA GLU A 63 -4.60 27.08 7.23
C GLU A 63 -3.76 28.35 7.00
N ASP A 64 -2.52 28.41 7.52
CA ASP A 64 -1.61 29.56 7.33
C ASP A 64 -0.87 29.55 5.98
N ASN A 65 -1.05 28.52 5.16
CA ASN A 65 -0.30 28.35 3.89
C ASN A 65 -1.08 28.73 2.62
N ASP A 66 -2.32 29.24 2.72
CA ASP A 66 -3.14 29.59 1.53
C ASP A 66 -3.31 31.11 1.32
N SER A 67 -2.29 31.92 1.63
CA SER A 67 -2.29 33.28 1.07
C SER A 67 -0.89 33.88 0.93
N THR A 68 -0.59 34.18 -0.32
CA THR A 68 0.39 35.12 -0.88
C THR A 68 1.77 34.60 -1.27
N SER A 69 1.95 34.67 -2.59
CA SER A 69 3.23 34.70 -3.31
C SER A 69 4.17 35.78 -2.81
N SER A 70 5.40 35.45 -2.45
CA SER A 70 6.64 36.04 -2.98
C SER A 70 7.86 35.66 -2.12
N LYS A 71 8.88 35.22 -2.84
CA LYS A 71 10.33 35.18 -2.56
C LYS A 71 10.85 35.55 -1.15
N SER A 72 11.49 34.57 -0.46
CA SER A 72 12.94 34.68 -0.17
C SER A 72 13.35 33.53 0.75
N GLY A 73 14.61 33.06 0.60
CA GLY A 73 15.14 31.87 1.23
C GLY A 73 15.17 31.91 2.75
N GLY A 74 14.95 30.75 3.33
CA GLY A 74 15.10 30.46 4.72
C GLY A 74 15.01 28.95 4.93
N SER A 75 16.14 28.36 5.29
CA SER A 75 16.25 26.94 5.68
C SER A 75 15.31 26.67 6.86
N SER A 76 14.19 25.99 6.59
CA SER A 76 13.36 25.39 7.65
C SER A 76 13.49 23.86 7.54
N SER A 77 14.10 23.26 8.55
CA SER A 77 14.10 21.82 8.77
C SER A 77 12.68 21.34 9.02
N SER A 78 11.99 20.96 7.94
CA SER A 78 10.76 20.19 8.05
C SER A 78 11.14 18.82 8.61
N GLY A 79 10.68 18.48 9.81
CA GLY A 79 10.86 17.14 10.36
C GLY A 79 10.16 16.15 9.44
N SER A 80 10.94 15.33 8.74
CA SER A 80 10.41 14.23 7.93
C SER A 80 9.57 13.30 8.78
N SER A 81 8.49 12.78 8.23
CA SER A 81 7.62 11.83 8.92
C SER A 81 8.42 10.59 9.33
N LYS A 82 7.96 9.88 10.37
CA LYS A 82 8.63 8.62 10.79
C LYS A 82 8.81 7.65 9.61
N ARG A 83 7.87 7.64 8.67
CA ARG A 83 7.91 6.82 7.47
C ARG A 83 9.04 7.26 6.52
N GLU A 84 9.19 8.57 6.27
CA GLU A 84 10.27 9.11 5.45
C GLU A 84 11.64 8.79 6.06
N GLN A 85 11.80 8.94 7.38
CA GLN A 85 13.03 8.58 8.08
C GLN A 85 13.37 7.09 7.94
N LEU A 86 12.36 6.21 8.03
CA LEU A 86 12.55 4.77 7.83
C LEU A 86 12.88 4.43 6.38
N ALA A 87 12.24 5.11 5.42
CA ALA A 87 12.55 4.96 4.01
C ALA A 87 13.98 5.39 3.69
N GLU A 88 14.44 6.54 4.21
CA GLU A 88 15.83 6.98 4.06
C GLU A 88 16.82 6.00 4.68
N LYS A 89 16.52 5.45 5.86
CA LYS A 89 17.35 4.41 6.47
C LYS A 89 17.41 3.15 5.61
N SER A 90 16.27 2.73 5.04
CA SER A 90 16.22 1.58 4.15
C SER A 90 17.09 1.79 2.92
N GLU A 91 17.06 2.97 2.28
CA GLU A 91 17.92 3.28 1.14
C GLU A 91 19.41 3.25 1.51
N LYS A 92 19.79 3.81 2.66
CA LYS A 92 21.20 3.74 3.16
C LYS A 92 21.66 2.31 3.39
N VAL A 93 20.80 1.45 3.95
CA VAL A 93 21.13 0.02 4.16
C VAL A 93 21.26 -0.71 2.83
N LYS A 94 20.40 -0.42 1.82
CA LYS A 94 20.53 -0.96 0.47
C LYS A 94 21.87 -0.58 -0.17
N GLU A 95 22.27 0.68 -0.03
CA GLU A 95 23.56 1.18 -0.52
C GLU A 95 24.73 0.46 0.16
N GLN A 96 24.70 0.31 1.49
CA GLN A 96 25.73 -0.41 2.27
C GLN A 96 25.85 -1.88 1.87
N LEU A 97 24.74 -2.52 1.47
CA LEU A 97 24.70 -3.89 0.98
C LEU A 97 25.09 -4.01 -0.49
N GLY A 98 25.45 -2.91 -1.18
CA GLY A 98 25.80 -2.90 -2.59
C GLY A 98 24.62 -3.20 -3.51
N ILE A 99 23.40 -3.00 -3.04
CA ILE A 99 22.18 -3.16 -3.86
C ILE A 99 22.07 -1.95 -4.77
N ASP A 100 22.16 -2.18 -6.07
CA ASP A 100 22.07 -1.13 -7.07
C ASP A 100 20.62 -0.61 -7.18
N THR A 101 20.33 0.48 -6.46
CA THR A 101 19.03 1.15 -6.48
C THR A 101 18.85 2.06 -7.72
N SER A 102 19.91 2.23 -8.52
CA SER A 102 19.85 3.02 -9.76
C SER A 102 19.19 2.28 -10.94
N LYS A 103 18.89 0.99 -10.78
CA LYS A 103 18.21 0.16 -11.78
C LYS A 103 16.70 0.38 -11.76
N GLY A 104 16.25 1.49 -12.10
CA GLY A 104 14.85 1.88 -12.23
C GLY A 104 14.69 3.08 -13.13
N THR A 105 15.70 3.34 -13.95
CA THR A 105 15.62 4.46 -14.87
C THR A 105 14.70 4.15 -16.04
N PRO A 106 13.88 5.13 -16.46
CA PRO A 106 13.07 4.98 -17.67
C PRO A 106 13.95 4.49 -18.80
N ASN A 107 13.46 3.50 -19.54
CA ASN A 107 14.14 3.06 -20.74
C ASN A 107 14.39 4.27 -21.65
N LYS A 108 15.65 4.60 -21.90
CA LYS A 108 16.07 5.73 -22.75
C LYS A 108 15.47 5.69 -24.16
N ASN A 109 14.92 4.56 -24.56
CA ASN A 109 14.27 4.34 -25.85
C ASN A 109 12.78 4.69 -25.85
N GLY A 110 12.23 5.25 -24.77
CA GLY A 110 10.84 5.70 -24.69
C GLY A 110 9.78 4.59 -24.71
N LYS A 111 10.16 3.33 -24.51
CA LYS A 111 9.26 2.19 -24.53
C LYS A 111 8.52 1.98 -23.21
N ASP A 112 9.02 2.50 -22.12
CA ASP A 112 8.34 2.54 -20.82
C ASP A 112 8.39 3.98 -20.31
N LYS A 113 7.24 4.60 -20.16
CA LYS A 113 7.11 5.98 -19.64
C LYS A 113 7.15 6.05 -18.11
N TYR A 114 7.29 4.91 -17.45
CA TYR A 114 7.38 4.79 -16.00
C TYR A 114 8.72 4.21 -15.58
N LEU A 115 9.08 4.39 -14.30
CA LEU A 115 10.30 3.83 -13.72
C LEU A 115 10.14 2.31 -13.56
N THR A 116 10.46 1.57 -14.63
CA THR A 116 10.36 0.10 -14.65
C THR A 116 11.60 -0.47 -15.31
N ASP A 117 12.26 -1.41 -14.67
CA ASP A 117 13.32 -2.18 -15.28
C ASP A 117 12.81 -2.97 -16.50
N PRO A 118 13.66 -3.25 -17.50
CA PRO A 118 13.27 -4.11 -18.59
C PRO A 118 12.78 -5.47 -18.11
N THR A 119 11.57 -5.85 -18.53
CA THR A 119 11.03 -7.17 -18.19
C THR A 119 11.89 -8.27 -18.84
N PRO A 120 12.35 -9.27 -18.07
CA PRO A 120 13.12 -10.39 -18.61
C PRO A 120 12.41 -11.12 -19.75
N ALA A 121 13.19 -11.68 -20.69
CA ALA A 121 12.64 -12.44 -21.81
C ALA A 121 11.74 -13.60 -21.31
N GLY A 122 10.60 -13.78 -21.95
CA GLY A 122 9.62 -14.80 -21.60
C GLY A 122 8.74 -14.51 -20.39
N LYS A 123 8.96 -13.39 -19.69
CA LYS A 123 8.09 -12.98 -18.59
C LYS A 123 6.97 -12.03 -19.08
N PRO A 124 5.80 -12.02 -18.40
CA PRO A 124 4.73 -11.10 -18.73
C PRO A 124 5.19 -9.64 -18.64
N LYS A 125 4.89 -8.86 -19.68
CA LYS A 125 5.18 -7.41 -19.69
C LYS A 125 4.13 -6.65 -18.89
N PRO A 126 4.49 -5.50 -18.26
CA PRO A 126 3.53 -4.64 -17.59
C PRO A 126 2.46 -4.12 -18.56
N VAL A 127 1.25 -3.95 -18.05
CA VAL A 127 0.10 -3.39 -18.79
C VAL A 127 -0.36 -2.13 -18.09
N GLU A 128 -0.52 -1.05 -18.83
CA GLU A 128 -0.99 0.22 -18.29
C GLU A 128 -2.49 0.16 -18.05
N TRP A 129 -2.86 -0.12 -16.80
CA TRP A 129 -4.24 -0.35 -16.36
C TRP A 129 -5.16 0.86 -16.56
N ASN A 130 -4.61 2.07 -16.55
CA ASN A 130 -5.30 3.35 -16.70
C ASN A 130 -5.40 3.84 -18.16
N GLU A 131 -4.94 3.04 -19.13
CA GLU A 131 -5.10 3.35 -20.55
C GLU A 131 -6.41 2.78 -21.12
N LYS A 132 -6.96 3.49 -22.11
CA LYS A 132 -8.20 3.11 -22.78
C LYS A 132 -8.13 1.67 -23.33
N GLY A 133 -9.15 0.89 -23.01
CA GLY A 133 -9.26 -0.51 -23.42
C GLY A 133 -8.66 -1.51 -22.42
N ASN A 134 -8.03 -1.02 -21.36
CA ASN A 134 -7.47 -1.83 -20.28
C ASN A 134 -8.33 -1.82 -19.01
N GLU A 135 -9.48 -1.19 -19.04
CA GLU A 135 -10.42 -1.12 -17.92
C GLU A 135 -10.93 -2.53 -17.53
N VAL A 136 -11.16 -2.72 -16.24
CA VAL A 136 -11.72 -3.98 -15.73
C VAL A 136 -13.16 -4.16 -16.21
N ASP A 137 -13.41 -5.25 -16.90
CA ASP A 137 -14.75 -5.63 -17.35
C ASP A 137 -15.35 -6.69 -16.42
N LYS A 138 -16.08 -6.22 -15.40
CA LYS A 138 -16.74 -7.10 -14.42
C LYS A 138 -17.89 -7.94 -14.99
N SER A 139 -18.34 -7.66 -16.20
CA SER A 139 -19.37 -8.45 -16.89
C SER A 139 -18.78 -9.76 -17.44
N LYS A 140 -17.46 -9.85 -17.62
CA LYS A 140 -16.78 -10.98 -18.23
C LYS A 140 -15.82 -11.63 -17.26
N VAL A 141 -15.96 -12.93 -17.06
CA VAL A 141 -15.00 -13.74 -16.31
C VAL A 141 -13.71 -13.84 -17.12
N GLY A 142 -12.57 -13.43 -16.54
CA GLY A 142 -11.24 -13.57 -17.12
C GLY A 142 -10.67 -14.98 -16.90
N GLY A 143 -11.02 -15.61 -15.79
CA GLY A 143 -10.57 -16.93 -15.41
C GLY A 143 -10.55 -17.14 -13.89
N TYR A 144 -9.67 -18.04 -13.48
CA TYR A 144 -9.40 -18.34 -12.07
C TYR A 144 -7.89 -18.23 -11.80
N CYS A 145 -7.54 -17.69 -10.67
CA CYS A 145 -6.18 -17.71 -10.15
C CYS A 145 -6.18 -18.31 -8.74
N THR A 146 -5.01 -18.59 -8.21
CA THR A 146 -4.82 -19.00 -6.82
C THR A 146 -4.20 -17.82 -6.07
N LEU A 147 -4.74 -17.48 -4.90
CA LEU A 147 -4.25 -16.40 -4.05
C LEU A 147 -3.87 -16.93 -2.67
N SER A 148 -2.76 -16.45 -2.12
CA SER A 148 -2.38 -16.61 -0.72
C SER A 148 -1.69 -15.37 -0.19
N ILE A 149 -1.83 -15.10 1.14
CA ILE A 149 -1.16 -13.99 1.83
C ILE A 149 -0.50 -14.55 3.09
N THR A 150 0.80 -14.36 3.25
CA THR A 150 1.56 -14.92 4.38
C THR A 150 2.61 -13.95 4.90
N CYS A 151 2.87 -14.03 6.20
CA CYS A 151 3.95 -13.34 6.91
C CYS A 151 4.87 -14.34 7.64
N LYS A 152 5.18 -15.47 7.02
CA LYS A 152 5.94 -16.56 7.63
C LYS A 152 7.35 -16.17 8.04
N THR A 153 7.96 -15.20 7.39
CA THR A 153 9.26 -14.62 7.73
C THR A 153 9.28 -14.03 9.14
N LEU A 154 8.13 -13.50 9.60
CA LEU A 154 7.96 -13.00 10.97
C LEU A 154 7.85 -14.12 12.03
N LEU A 155 7.83 -15.38 11.65
CA LEU A 155 7.88 -16.49 12.60
C LEU A 155 9.31 -16.80 13.07
N LYS A 156 10.34 -16.32 12.33
CA LYS A 156 11.72 -16.42 12.77
C LYS A 156 11.92 -15.59 14.04
N PRO A 157 12.60 -16.12 15.08
CA PRO A 157 12.69 -15.44 16.38
C PRO A 157 13.24 -14.02 16.31
N GLU A 158 14.25 -13.78 15.48
CA GLU A 158 14.87 -12.48 15.26
C GLU A 158 13.89 -11.45 14.69
N ASN A 159 13.16 -11.81 13.62
CA ASN A 159 12.19 -10.95 12.96
C ASN A 159 10.96 -10.72 13.86
N ARG A 160 10.51 -11.77 14.54
CA ARG A 160 9.37 -11.70 15.48
C ARG A 160 9.66 -10.73 16.63
N LYS A 161 10.88 -10.76 17.17
CA LYS A 161 11.31 -9.85 18.23
C LYS A 161 11.19 -8.38 17.78
N VAL A 162 11.62 -8.08 16.57
CA VAL A 162 11.52 -6.73 15.98
C VAL A 162 10.05 -6.32 15.82
N ALA A 163 9.24 -7.18 15.25
CA ALA A 163 7.81 -6.89 15.07
C ALA A 163 7.07 -6.69 16.41
N ILE A 164 7.40 -7.46 17.45
CA ILE A 164 6.87 -7.27 18.80
C ILE A 164 7.30 -5.91 19.37
N SER A 165 8.56 -5.51 19.21
CA SER A 165 9.05 -4.21 19.69
C SER A 165 8.37 -3.03 18.99
N ASN A 166 7.86 -3.24 17.77
CA ASN A 166 7.07 -2.29 17.02
C ASN A 166 5.54 -2.39 17.30
N GLY A 167 5.14 -3.17 18.32
CA GLY A 167 3.74 -3.30 18.72
C GLY A 167 2.89 -4.17 17.79
N LYS A 168 3.53 -5.04 16.97
CA LYS A 168 2.84 -5.85 15.95
C LYS A 168 2.75 -7.34 16.29
N GLY A 169 3.12 -7.73 17.52
CA GLY A 169 3.14 -9.13 17.94
C GLY A 169 1.81 -9.84 17.75
N ASP A 170 0.70 -9.18 18.10
CA ASP A 170 -0.65 -9.72 18.01
C ASP A 170 -1.18 -9.82 16.56
N MET A 171 -0.56 -9.08 15.65
CA MET A 171 -0.92 -9.11 14.22
C MET A 171 -0.31 -10.30 13.48
N ILE A 172 0.59 -11.07 14.12
CA ILE A 172 1.27 -12.19 13.49
C ILE A 172 0.52 -13.50 13.79
N PRO A 173 -0.19 -14.10 12.82
CA PRO A 173 -0.84 -15.39 13.02
C PRO A 173 0.18 -16.45 13.44
N SER A 174 -0.20 -17.38 14.32
CA SER A 174 0.70 -18.41 14.85
C SER A 174 1.37 -19.28 13.79
N ASN A 175 0.73 -19.44 12.63
CA ASN A 175 1.26 -20.17 11.48
C ASN A 175 1.74 -19.25 10.33
N GLY A 176 1.73 -17.92 10.53
CA GLY A 176 2.13 -16.93 9.54
C GLY A 176 1.22 -16.85 8.30
N VAL A 177 -0.03 -17.37 8.38
CA VAL A 177 -0.97 -17.38 7.26
C VAL A 177 -2.12 -16.41 7.52
N ILE A 178 -2.16 -15.31 6.77
CA ILE A 178 -3.22 -14.29 6.83
C ILE A 178 -4.40 -14.71 5.96
N TYR A 179 -4.12 -15.15 4.73
CA TYR A 179 -5.12 -15.66 3.80
C TYR A 179 -4.65 -17.01 3.26
N LYS A 180 -5.42 -18.07 3.57
CA LYS A 180 -5.09 -19.43 3.12
C LYS A 180 -5.16 -19.50 1.60
N THR A 181 -4.30 -20.31 1.01
CA THR A 181 -4.33 -20.58 -0.43
C THR A 181 -5.72 -20.97 -0.91
N LYS A 182 -6.27 -20.18 -1.82
CA LYS A 182 -7.62 -20.34 -2.32
C LYS A 182 -7.69 -20.05 -3.82
N LYS A 183 -8.48 -20.84 -4.54
CA LYS A 183 -8.83 -20.57 -5.93
C LYS A 183 -9.89 -19.45 -5.94
N VAL A 184 -9.60 -18.38 -6.64
CA VAL A 184 -10.48 -17.20 -6.74
C VAL A 184 -10.76 -16.87 -8.21
N LYS A 185 -11.97 -16.45 -8.49
CA LYS A 185 -12.38 -15.98 -9.81
C LYS A 185 -11.80 -14.57 -10.03
N PHE A 186 -11.35 -14.28 -11.26
CA PHE A 186 -11.05 -12.92 -11.65
C PHE A 186 -11.81 -12.54 -12.93
N TYR A 187 -12.00 -11.24 -13.12
CA TYR A 187 -12.71 -10.66 -14.26
C TYR A 187 -11.72 -10.23 -15.35
N LYS A 188 -12.24 -10.03 -16.56
CA LYS A 188 -11.42 -9.60 -17.70
C LYS A 188 -10.70 -8.29 -17.34
N ASN A 189 -9.43 -8.24 -17.63
CA ASN A 189 -8.54 -7.13 -17.35
C ASN A 189 -8.26 -6.84 -15.86
N GLU A 190 -8.65 -7.70 -14.92
CA GLU A 190 -8.17 -7.54 -13.54
C GLU A 190 -6.65 -7.79 -13.44
N SER A 191 -6.03 -6.98 -12.60
CA SER A 191 -4.63 -7.10 -12.19
C SER A 191 -4.48 -7.90 -10.89
N VAL A 192 -3.24 -8.14 -10.48
CA VAL A 192 -2.93 -8.71 -9.14
C VAL A 192 -3.47 -7.79 -8.03
N PHE A 193 -3.39 -6.46 -8.21
CA PHE A 193 -3.95 -5.51 -7.26
C PHE A 193 -5.46 -5.63 -7.13
N ASP A 194 -6.19 -5.70 -8.25
CA ASP A 194 -7.67 -5.75 -8.22
C ASP A 194 -8.18 -6.98 -7.47
N VAL A 195 -7.53 -8.14 -7.69
CA VAL A 195 -7.90 -9.37 -6.99
C VAL A 195 -7.53 -9.28 -5.50
N LEU A 196 -6.35 -8.75 -5.15
CA LEU A 196 -5.98 -8.56 -3.75
C LEU A 196 -6.99 -7.67 -3.04
N LEU A 197 -7.29 -6.50 -3.59
CA LEU A 197 -8.23 -5.53 -3.02
C LEU A 197 -9.62 -6.13 -2.81
N ARG A 198 -10.12 -6.90 -3.79
CA ARG A 198 -11.42 -7.56 -3.68
C ARG A 198 -11.43 -8.64 -2.60
N GLU A 199 -10.41 -9.50 -2.57
CA GLU A 199 -10.36 -10.62 -1.62
C GLU A 199 -10.10 -10.16 -0.19
N THR A 200 -9.27 -9.14 0.02
CA THR A 200 -9.07 -8.54 1.35
C THR A 200 -10.35 -7.92 1.87
N ARG A 201 -11.08 -7.14 1.06
CA ARG A 201 -12.39 -6.57 1.43
C ARG A 201 -13.43 -7.64 1.75
N ASN A 202 -13.55 -8.67 0.91
CA ASN A 202 -14.52 -9.75 1.09
C ASN A 202 -14.26 -10.56 2.37
N ASN A 203 -13.01 -10.65 2.80
CA ASN A 203 -12.61 -11.41 3.99
C ASN A 203 -12.31 -10.52 5.20
N LYS A 204 -12.64 -9.21 5.13
CA LYS A 204 -12.43 -8.23 6.22
C LYS A 204 -10.97 -8.17 6.69
N ILE A 205 -10.04 -8.33 5.76
CA ILE A 205 -8.61 -8.18 6.00
C ILE A 205 -8.27 -6.72 5.72
N HIS A 206 -7.72 -6.05 6.72
CA HIS A 206 -7.23 -4.68 6.57
C HIS A 206 -6.16 -4.61 5.47
N MET A 207 -6.21 -3.58 4.64
CA MET A 207 -5.24 -3.34 3.57
C MET A 207 -5.13 -1.84 3.33
N GLU A 208 -3.89 -1.34 3.32
CA GLU A 208 -3.56 0.03 2.92
C GLU A 208 -2.64 0.02 1.70
N TYR A 209 -2.83 1.02 0.84
CA TYR A 209 -2.06 1.19 -0.37
C TYR A 209 -2.09 2.64 -0.82
N GLU A 210 -1.05 3.05 -1.52
CA GLU A 210 -0.93 4.38 -2.13
C GLU A 210 -0.64 4.25 -3.62
N MET A 211 -1.30 5.09 -4.44
CA MET A 211 -0.99 5.17 -5.86
C MET A 211 0.32 5.94 -6.06
N THR A 212 1.30 5.30 -6.68
CA THR A 212 2.61 5.89 -6.96
C THR A 212 2.70 6.22 -8.45
N PRO A 213 2.50 7.49 -8.86
CA PRO A 213 2.39 7.89 -10.27
C PRO A 213 3.63 7.55 -11.12
N ILE A 214 4.81 7.68 -10.54
CA ILE A 214 6.09 7.41 -11.21
C ILE A 214 6.24 5.95 -11.63
N TYR A 215 5.59 5.03 -10.94
CA TYR A 215 5.55 3.59 -11.26
C TYR A 215 4.24 3.15 -11.90
N ASN A 216 3.27 4.06 -12.04
CA ASN A 216 1.89 3.78 -12.49
C ASN A 216 1.28 2.56 -11.79
N SER A 217 1.47 2.43 -10.50
CA SER A 217 0.99 1.29 -9.72
C SER A 217 0.64 1.67 -8.29
N ASN A 218 -0.28 0.91 -7.71
CA ASN A 218 -0.53 0.99 -6.28
C ASN A 218 0.59 0.25 -5.53
N TYR A 219 1.20 0.96 -4.59
CA TYR A 219 2.14 0.41 -3.63
C TYR A 219 1.36 -0.11 -2.42
N ILE A 220 1.62 -1.34 -2.01
CA ILE A 220 0.95 -1.96 -0.85
C ILE A 220 1.74 -1.62 0.40
N GLU A 221 1.18 -0.76 1.22
CA GLU A 221 1.78 -0.28 2.46
C GLU A 221 1.61 -1.27 3.59
N GLY A 222 0.41 -1.86 3.70
CA GLY A 222 0.08 -2.78 4.78
C GLY A 222 -1.01 -3.77 4.42
N ILE A 223 -0.91 -5.00 4.94
CA ILE A 223 -1.95 -6.02 4.93
C ILE A 223 -2.08 -6.58 6.35
N HIS A 224 -3.32 -6.72 6.85
CA HIS A 224 -3.60 -7.26 8.18
C HIS A 224 -2.90 -6.48 9.31
N ASN A 225 -2.85 -5.16 9.18
CA ASN A 225 -2.14 -4.25 10.08
C ASN A 225 -0.62 -4.52 10.23
N LEU A 226 -0.04 -5.30 9.33
CA LEU A 226 1.40 -5.45 9.16
C LEU A 226 1.86 -4.56 8.01
N TYR A 227 2.68 -3.57 8.32
CA TYR A 227 3.17 -2.56 7.39
C TYR A 227 4.63 -2.78 7.02
N GLU A 228 5.10 -2.08 6.01
CA GLU A 228 6.51 -1.95 5.75
C GLU A 228 7.24 -1.47 7.01
N PHE A 229 8.47 -1.94 7.21
CA PHE A 229 9.34 -1.66 8.36
C PHE A 229 8.89 -2.26 9.71
N ASP A 230 7.71 -2.87 9.83
CA ASP A 230 7.29 -3.51 11.08
C ASP A 230 8.18 -4.69 11.49
N GLY A 231 8.76 -5.40 10.53
CA GLY A 231 9.72 -6.50 10.75
C GLY A 231 11.18 -6.09 10.65
N GLY A 232 11.47 -4.78 10.60
CA GLY A 232 12.81 -4.21 10.44
C GLY A 232 12.94 -3.34 9.18
N GLU A 233 14.09 -2.68 9.04
CA GLU A 233 14.33 -1.65 8.00
C GLU A 233 14.21 -2.17 6.55
N LEU A 234 14.36 -3.48 6.35
CA LEU A 234 14.28 -4.12 5.03
C LEU A 234 12.97 -4.91 4.84
N SER A 235 11.99 -4.69 5.73
CA SER A 235 10.75 -5.45 5.69
C SER A 235 9.64 -4.73 4.93
N GLY A 236 8.72 -5.53 4.34
CA GLY A 236 7.59 -5.03 3.60
C GLY A 236 6.86 -6.13 2.82
N TRP A 237 5.91 -5.74 2.00
CA TRP A 237 5.10 -6.66 1.22
C TRP A 237 5.64 -6.80 -0.20
N MET A 238 5.78 -8.05 -0.64
CA MET A 238 6.14 -8.41 -2.01
C MET A 238 5.11 -9.38 -2.60
N TYR A 239 4.96 -9.34 -3.92
CA TYR A 239 4.13 -10.31 -4.61
C TYR A 239 4.94 -11.12 -5.62
N SER A 240 4.56 -12.38 -5.79
CA SER A 240 5.03 -13.22 -6.87
C SER A 240 3.88 -13.84 -7.62
N VAL A 241 4.08 -14.10 -8.90
CA VAL A 241 3.14 -14.84 -9.74
C VAL A 241 3.86 -16.01 -10.41
N ASN A 242 3.35 -17.21 -10.21
CA ASN A 242 3.96 -18.44 -10.71
C ASN A 242 5.44 -18.59 -10.28
N GLY A 243 5.76 -18.15 -9.06
CA GLY A 243 7.11 -18.18 -8.50
C GLY A 243 8.06 -17.08 -8.98
N TRP A 244 7.64 -16.24 -9.92
CA TRP A 244 8.41 -15.11 -10.37
C TRP A 244 7.96 -13.83 -9.63
N PHE A 245 8.93 -13.02 -9.19
CA PHE A 245 8.69 -11.70 -8.60
C PHE A 245 8.79 -10.66 -9.72
N PRO A 246 7.65 -10.07 -10.14
CA PRO A 246 7.68 -9.05 -11.18
C PRO A 246 8.46 -7.80 -10.75
N ASN A 247 9.21 -7.23 -11.68
CA ASN A 247 9.98 -6.00 -11.49
C ASN A 247 9.14 -4.73 -11.71
N TYR A 248 7.83 -4.85 -11.60
CA TYR A 248 6.87 -3.75 -11.71
C TYR A 248 5.70 -3.95 -10.73
N GLY A 249 4.97 -2.86 -10.45
CA GLY A 249 3.92 -2.87 -9.43
C GLY A 249 2.70 -3.72 -9.80
N CYS A 250 2.01 -4.19 -8.77
CA CYS A 250 0.93 -5.19 -8.86
C CYS A 250 -0.29 -4.76 -9.68
N SER A 251 -0.53 -3.46 -9.84
CA SER A 251 -1.60 -2.93 -10.70
C SER A 251 -1.32 -3.13 -12.19
N ARG A 252 -0.06 -3.32 -12.55
CA ARG A 252 0.39 -3.50 -13.94
C ARG A 252 0.53 -4.97 -14.35
N TYR A 253 0.38 -5.92 -13.42
CA TYR A 253 0.38 -7.35 -13.76
C TYR A 253 -1.02 -7.80 -14.16
N ARG A 254 -1.23 -8.05 -15.45
CA ARG A 254 -2.50 -8.55 -15.99
C ARG A 254 -2.61 -10.06 -15.78
N LEU A 255 -3.65 -10.48 -15.05
CA LEU A 255 -3.86 -11.90 -14.71
C LEU A 255 -4.21 -12.76 -15.92
N LYS A 256 -3.73 -14.00 -15.86
CA LYS A 256 -4.05 -15.08 -16.78
C LYS A 256 -4.69 -16.25 -16.03
N ASN A 257 -5.54 -16.99 -16.72
CA ASN A 257 -6.16 -18.17 -16.12
C ASN A 257 -5.09 -19.18 -15.67
N GLY A 258 -5.19 -19.60 -14.42
CA GLY A 258 -4.24 -20.51 -13.78
C GLY A 258 -3.10 -19.86 -13.02
N ASP A 259 -2.99 -18.54 -13.02
CA ASP A 259 -1.95 -17.83 -12.26
C ASP A 259 -2.01 -18.17 -10.76
N THR A 260 -0.84 -18.32 -10.15
CA THR A 260 -0.68 -18.52 -8.71
C THR A 260 -0.04 -17.28 -8.11
N ILE A 261 -0.82 -16.51 -7.36
CA ILE A 261 -0.42 -15.25 -6.71
C ILE A 261 -0.06 -15.55 -5.26
N LYS A 262 1.12 -15.10 -4.84
CA LYS A 262 1.54 -15.12 -3.44
C LYS A 262 1.90 -13.72 -3.00
N TRP A 263 1.27 -13.24 -1.95
CA TRP A 263 1.71 -12.07 -1.19
C TRP A 263 2.51 -12.54 0.00
N LEU A 264 3.72 -12.02 0.11
CA LEU A 264 4.73 -12.49 1.05
C LEU A 264 5.27 -11.29 1.82
N TYR A 265 5.21 -11.35 3.14
CA TYR A 265 5.92 -10.38 3.95
C TYR A 265 7.39 -10.79 4.01
N THR A 266 8.28 -9.90 3.57
CA THR A 266 9.72 -10.09 3.64
C THR A 266 10.31 -9.29 4.79
N CYS A 267 11.40 -9.75 5.38
CA CYS A 267 12.21 -9.02 6.35
C CYS A 267 13.62 -8.70 5.80
N ASP A 268 13.87 -9.03 4.53
CA ASP A 268 15.18 -8.89 3.89
C ASP A 268 15.05 -8.55 2.40
N LEU A 269 14.25 -7.52 2.05
CA LEU A 269 14.05 -7.04 0.68
C LEU A 269 13.72 -8.15 -0.33
N GLY A 270 13.04 -9.21 0.11
CA GLY A 270 12.67 -10.33 -0.75
C GLY A 270 13.67 -11.48 -0.81
N ARG A 271 14.90 -11.33 -0.34
CA ARG A 271 15.90 -12.42 -0.33
C ARG A 271 15.44 -13.61 0.50
N ASP A 272 14.79 -13.35 1.62
CA ASP A 272 14.27 -14.36 2.55
C ASP A 272 12.99 -15.07 2.06
N VAL A 273 12.39 -14.59 0.97
CA VAL A 273 11.23 -15.21 0.29
C VAL A 273 11.55 -15.70 -1.12
N GLY A 274 12.82 -15.65 -1.53
CA GLY A 274 13.31 -16.22 -2.80
C GLY A 274 13.21 -15.27 -4.00
N CYS A 275 13.29 -13.96 -3.77
CA CYS A 275 13.34 -12.99 -4.86
C CYS A 275 14.77 -12.93 -5.45
N GLU A 276 14.99 -13.59 -6.59
CA GLU A 276 16.31 -13.73 -7.21
C GLU A 276 16.95 -12.41 -7.63
N TRP A 277 16.18 -11.47 -8.17
CA TRP A 277 16.72 -10.18 -8.62
C TRP A 277 17.16 -9.27 -7.48
N MET A 278 16.77 -9.58 -6.24
CA MET A 278 17.28 -8.94 -5.02
C MET A 278 18.43 -9.74 -4.39
N GLY A 279 18.99 -10.74 -5.09
CA GLY A 279 20.05 -11.59 -4.61
C GLY A 279 19.57 -12.75 -3.72
N GLY A 280 18.29 -13.06 -3.72
CA GLY A 280 17.71 -14.25 -3.09
C GLY A 280 18.10 -15.50 -3.88
N LYS A 281 18.66 -16.51 -3.17
CA LYS A 281 18.89 -17.86 -3.71
C LYS A 281 17.78 -18.80 -3.27
#